data_3952ec2a528de38815feab263e41d37c
#
_entry.id   3952ec2a528de38815feab263e41d37c
#
_cell.length_a   1.000
_cell.length_b   1.000
_cell.length_c   1.000
_cell.angle_alpha   90.00
_cell.angle_beta   90.00
_cell.angle_gamma   90.00
#
_symmetry.space_group_name_H-M   'P 1'
#
loop_
_entity.id
_entity.type
_entity.pdbx_description
1 polymer ?
#
loop_
_entity_poly.entity_id
_entity_poly.type
_entity_poly.pdbx_seq_one_letter_code
_entity_poly.pdbx_strand_id
1 'polypeptide(L)'
;MPAWLESFFPKPQERRIVGAPLLVSTIDYLIAAGEPHRQGHHVKALLRLMSADLVLDEIDSYDPESLVAVLRLVQWCAFFGRNVICSSATLSRPVAQAVEAAYASGAEMARALRHGKSACTDEEKPRSEAKTLYVLAFIDDALPPLIKAVPHVPEKGRAERAAALLALYDSRVSAQLKAIAALPVYRHAELLPMAEESVSTWMGAVTAGVQKLHARHAMTDARSGVAYSFGLVRVANIATAVDVARHLAKELPQARVACYHANDWHIARFHKEKRLDFLLSRAEGDRHIVADHEIRAFLDEAAHEER
;
A
#
# COMPACT_ATOMS: atom_id res chain seq x y z
N MET A 1 -27.31 7.89 17.63
CA MET A 1 -26.40 6.80 18.04
C MET A 1 -27.19 5.87 18.95
N PRO A 2 -27.10 4.54 18.88
CA PRO A 2 -27.88 3.65 19.75
C PRO A 2 -27.48 3.82 21.22
N ALA A 3 -28.46 3.85 22.12
CA ALA A 3 -28.25 4.07 23.55
C ALA A 3 -27.34 3.02 24.23
N TRP A 4 -27.34 1.77 23.75
CA TRP A 4 -26.46 0.72 24.26
C TRP A 4 -24.97 1.04 24.03
N LEU A 5 -24.62 1.81 22.99
CA LEU A 5 -23.23 2.18 22.71
C LEU A 5 -22.64 3.08 23.82
N GLU A 6 -23.50 3.87 24.49
CA GLU A 6 -23.06 4.74 25.56
C GLU A 6 -22.74 3.98 26.85
N SER A 7 -23.48 2.90 27.12
CA SER A 7 -23.21 2.05 28.29
C SER A 7 -21.93 1.21 28.14
N PHE A 8 -21.61 0.75 26.94
CA PHE A 8 -20.38 -0.02 26.66
C PHE A 8 -19.15 0.86 26.46
N PHE A 9 -19.32 2.06 25.92
CA PHE A 9 -18.23 2.98 25.61
C PHE A 9 -18.50 4.37 26.20
N PRO A 10 -18.23 4.57 27.49
CA PRO A 10 -18.51 5.84 28.17
C PRO A 10 -17.72 7.02 27.61
N LYS A 11 -16.52 6.77 27.03
CA LYS A 11 -15.68 7.83 26.47
C LYS A 11 -16.17 8.24 25.07
N PRO A 12 -16.41 9.55 24.80
CA PRO A 12 -16.89 10.03 23.51
C PRO A 12 -15.99 9.66 22.33
N GLN A 13 -14.67 9.62 22.54
CA GLN A 13 -13.70 9.24 21.52
C GLN A 13 -13.88 7.77 21.08
N GLU A 14 -14.11 6.87 22.01
CA GLU A 14 -14.33 5.45 21.73
C GLU A 14 -15.61 5.24 20.92
N ARG A 15 -16.69 5.96 21.27
CA ARG A 15 -17.96 5.95 20.53
C ARG A 15 -17.81 6.45 19.11
N ARG A 16 -17.00 7.50 18.90
CA ARG A 16 -16.70 8.01 17.54
C ARG A 16 -16.02 6.96 16.68
N ILE A 17 -15.07 6.23 17.24
CA ILE A 17 -14.32 5.20 16.50
C ILE A 17 -15.24 4.03 16.13
N VAL A 18 -16.00 3.50 17.09
CA VAL A 18 -16.90 2.36 16.84
C VAL A 18 -18.06 2.74 15.91
N GLY A 19 -18.59 3.96 16.03
CA GLY A 19 -19.76 4.43 15.29
C GLY A 19 -19.46 5.19 13.99
N ALA A 20 -18.20 5.42 13.64
CA ALA A 20 -17.85 6.14 12.40
C ALA A 20 -18.27 5.35 11.16
N PRO A 21 -18.93 5.96 10.16
CA PRO A 21 -19.24 5.28 8.91
C PRO A 21 -17.98 4.87 8.14
N LEU A 22 -16.92 5.67 8.20
CA LEU A 22 -15.60 5.40 7.66
C LEU A 22 -14.55 5.64 8.74
N LEU A 23 -13.64 4.69 8.92
CA LEU A 23 -12.49 4.79 9.80
C LEU A 23 -11.21 4.54 8.99
N VAL A 24 -10.30 5.51 8.99
CA VAL A 24 -8.95 5.36 8.43
C VAL A 24 -7.97 5.37 9.60
N SER A 25 -7.15 4.34 9.71
CA SER A 25 -6.17 4.19 10.79
C SER A 25 -4.99 3.33 10.34
N THR A 26 -3.92 3.36 11.11
CA THR A 26 -2.87 2.34 10.99
C THR A 26 -3.41 0.97 11.44
N ILE A 27 -2.80 -0.10 10.96
CA ILE A 27 -3.22 -1.47 11.27
C ILE A 27 -3.14 -1.77 12.77
N ASP A 28 -2.22 -1.15 13.50
CA ASP A 28 -2.02 -1.33 14.94
C ASP A 28 -3.30 -1.16 15.75
N TYR A 29 -4.21 -0.31 15.27
CA TYR A 29 -5.49 -0.09 15.90
C TYR A 29 -6.41 -1.30 15.80
N LEU A 30 -6.38 -2.04 14.70
CA LEU A 30 -7.24 -3.20 14.43
C LEU A 30 -6.57 -4.52 14.82
N ILE A 31 -5.23 -4.58 14.85
CA ILE A 31 -4.46 -5.81 15.08
C ILE A 31 -4.84 -6.47 16.41
N ALA A 32 -5.27 -5.67 17.39
CA ALA A 32 -5.77 -6.17 18.66
C ALA A 32 -6.96 -7.13 18.54
N ALA A 33 -7.75 -7.06 17.46
CA ALA A 33 -8.85 -7.99 17.21
C ALA A 33 -8.33 -9.40 16.87
N GLY A 34 -7.13 -9.51 16.30
CA GLY A 34 -6.44 -10.77 16.00
C GLY A 34 -5.61 -11.31 17.17
N GLU A 35 -5.40 -10.54 18.24
CA GLU A 35 -4.54 -10.87 19.38
C GLU A 35 -5.34 -10.85 20.72
N PRO A 36 -6.02 -11.94 21.08
CA PRO A 36 -6.97 -11.96 22.21
C PRO A 36 -6.33 -11.77 23.59
N HIS A 37 -5.01 -11.82 23.73
CA HIS A 37 -4.29 -11.61 24.98
C HIS A 37 -4.07 -10.14 25.36
N ARG A 38 -4.36 -9.19 24.46
CA ARG A 38 -4.35 -7.74 24.79
C ARG A 38 -5.65 -7.34 25.47
N GLN A 39 -5.69 -7.42 26.78
CA GLN A 39 -6.85 -7.21 27.64
C GLN A 39 -7.74 -6.02 27.22
N GLY A 40 -9.01 -6.30 26.87
CA GLY A 40 -10.06 -5.30 26.64
C GLY A 40 -9.99 -4.51 25.32
N HIS A 41 -8.82 -4.34 24.72
CA HIS A 41 -8.67 -3.55 23.48
C HIS A 41 -9.23 -4.28 22.24
N HIS A 42 -9.25 -5.61 22.27
CA HIS A 42 -9.77 -6.45 21.17
C HIS A 42 -11.27 -6.27 20.93
N VAL A 43 -12.06 -5.96 21.97
CA VAL A 43 -13.53 -5.86 21.84
C VAL A 43 -13.94 -4.74 20.89
N LYS A 44 -13.30 -3.57 20.95
CA LYS A 44 -13.61 -2.42 20.09
C LYS A 44 -13.27 -2.71 18.63
N ALA A 45 -12.09 -3.26 18.40
CA ALA A 45 -11.64 -3.64 17.07
C ALA A 45 -12.54 -4.75 16.48
N LEU A 46 -12.92 -5.74 17.30
CA LEU A 46 -13.80 -6.83 16.88
C LEU A 46 -15.21 -6.32 16.53
N LEU A 47 -15.81 -5.45 17.36
CA LEU A 47 -17.10 -4.83 17.07
C LEU A 47 -17.06 -4.02 15.77
N ARG A 48 -15.93 -3.36 15.51
CA ARG A 48 -15.74 -2.64 14.26
C ARG A 48 -15.71 -3.60 13.05
N LEU A 49 -14.98 -4.70 13.11
CA LEU A 49 -14.92 -5.72 12.07
C LEU A 49 -16.26 -6.42 11.83
N MET A 50 -17.08 -6.59 12.89
CA MET A 50 -18.43 -7.16 12.74
C MET A 50 -19.37 -6.28 11.93
N SER A 51 -19.14 -4.98 11.86
CA SER A 51 -20.06 -3.99 11.29
C SER A 51 -19.54 -3.29 10.05
N ALA A 52 -18.30 -3.52 9.62
CA ALA A 52 -17.68 -2.81 8.51
C ALA A 52 -16.88 -3.75 7.60
N ASP A 53 -16.82 -3.39 6.33
CA ASP A 53 -15.87 -3.98 5.39
C ASP A 53 -14.45 -3.49 5.69
N LEU A 54 -13.44 -4.27 5.35
CA LEU A 54 -12.04 -4.00 5.61
C LEU A 54 -11.32 -3.67 4.30
N VAL A 55 -10.63 -2.54 4.28
CA VAL A 55 -9.71 -2.17 3.20
C VAL A 55 -8.29 -2.20 3.76
N LEU A 56 -7.43 -3.01 3.17
CA LEU A 56 -6.00 -3.14 3.48
C LEU A 56 -5.21 -2.56 2.33
N ASP A 57 -4.53 -1.46 2.58
CA ASP A 57 -3.66 -0.83 1.61
C ASP A 57 -2.21 -1.28 1.81
N GLU A 58 -1.46 -1.45 0.71
CA GLU A 58 -0.07 -1.92 0.69
C GLU A 58 0.15 -3.23 1.50
N ILE A 59 -0.71 -4.22 1.29
CA ILE A 59 -0.66 -5.49 2.05
C ILE A 59 0.66 -6.25 1.89
N ASP A 60 1.41 -6.01 0.83
CA ASP A 60 2.72 -6.57 0.54
C ASP A 60 3.86 -5.92 1.35
N SER A 61 3.60 -4.82 2.06
CA SER A 61 4.59 -4.13 2.90
C SER A 61 4.78 -4.75 4.28
N TYR A 62 3.89 -5.65 4.71
CA TYR A 62 3.98 -6.28 6.03
C TYR A 62 5.07 -7.35 6.08
N ASP A 63 5.84 -7.35 7.17
CA ASP A 63 6.74 -8.48 7.48
C ASP A 63 5.94 -9.75 7.81
N PRO A 64 6.55 -10.94 7.75
CA PRO A 64 5.84 -12.21 7.95
C PRO A 64 5.12 -12.34 9.31
N GLU A 65 5.64 -11.72 10.38
CA GLU A 65 5.04 -11.79 11.72
C GLU A 65 3.80 -10.91 11.79
N SER A 66 3.91 -9.68 11.31
CA SER A 66 2.78 -8.73 11.21
C SER A 66 1.69 -9.25 10.27
N LEU A 67 2.07 -9.90 9.16
CA LEU A 67 1.13 -10.46 8.21
C LEU A 67 0.21 -11.51 8.85
N VAL A 68 0.71 -12.33 9.77
CA VAL A 68 -0.12 -13.33 10.47
C VAL A 68 -1.28 -12.67 11.21
N ALA A 69 -1.03 -11.56 11.89
CA ALA A 69 -2.08 -10.83 12.59
C ALA A 69 -3.09 -10.19 11.63
N VAL A 70 -2.60 -9.64 10.49
CA VAL A 70 -3.46 -9.11 9.42
C VAL A 70 -4.35 -10.21 8.82
N LEU A 71 -3.80 -11.39 8.56
CA LEU A 71 -4.57 -12.54 8.04
C LEU A 71 -5.66 -13.01 9.00
N ARG A 72 -5.45 -12.89 10.32
CA ARG A 72 -6.52 -13.13 11.31
C ARG A 72 -7.67 -12.10 11.19
N LEU A 73 -7.37 -10.85 10.89
CA LEU A 73 -8.42 -9.86 10.62
C LEU A 73 -9.23 -10.22 9.37
N VAL A 74 -8.55 -10.66 8.31
CA VAL A 74 -9.20 -11.15 7.08
C VAL A 74 -10.11 -12.34 7.39
N GLN A 75 -9.66 -13.29 8.19
CA GLN A 75 -10.44 -14.44 8.63
C GLN A 75 -11.69 -14.02 9.41
N TRP A 76 -11.56 -13.08 10.37
CA TRP A 76 -12.69 -12.55 11.12
C TRP A 76 -13.69 -11.80 10.23
N CYS A 77 -13.23 -10.98 9.29
CA CYS A 77 -14.12 -10.30 8.35
C CYS A 77 -14.95 -11.31 7.55
N ALA A 78 -14.31 -12.35 7.03
CA ALA A 78 -15.01 -13.44 6.32
C ALA A 78 -16.00 -14.18 7.22
N PHE A 79 -15.63 -14.48 8.48
CA PHE A 79 -16.50 -15.10 9.45
C PHE A 79 -17.76 -14.27 9.74
N PHE A 80 -17.63 -12.95 9.82
CA PHE A 80 -18.74 -12.02 9.99
C PHE A 80 -19.48 -11.69 8.69
N GLY A 81 -19.08 -12.26 7.57
CA GLY A 81 -19.68 -12.01 6.25
C GLY A 81 -19.40 -10.61 5.73
N ARG A 82 -18.23 -10.05 6.06
CA ARG A 82 -17.76 -8.75 5.59
C ARG A 82 -16.82 -8.89 4.41
N ASN A 83 -16.82 -7.88 3.54
CA ASN A 83 -15.90 -7.85 2.42
C ASN A 83 -14.50 -7.43 2.87
N VAL A 84 -13.50 -7.92 2.16
CA VAL A 84 -12.11 -7.50 2.31
C VAL A 84 -11.60 -7.06 0.95
N ILE A 85 -11.01 -5.87 0.90
CA ILE A 85 -10.35 -5.32 -0.27
C ILE A 85 -8.87 -5.19 0.07
N CYS A 86 -8.00 -5.83 -0.70
CA CYS A 86 -6.56 -5.71 -0.59
C CYS A 86 -6.03 -4.91 -1.77
N SER A 87 -5.36 -3.79 -1.48
CA SER A 87 -4.69 -2.94 -2.46
C SER A 87 -3.18 -3.12 -2.35
N SER A 88 -2.51 -3.25 -3.48
CA SER A 88 -1.06 -3.35 -3.57
C SER A 88 -0.60 -3.07 -5.00
N ALA A 89 0.54 -2.40 -5.15
CA ALA A 89 1.21 -2.25 -6.44
C ALA A 89 1.91 -3.55 -6.89
N THR A 90 2.28 -4.41 -5.93
CA THR A 90 3.14 -5.59 -6.14
C THR A 90 2.66 -6.79 -5.34
N LEU A 91 1.36 -7.10 -5.42
CA LEU A 91 0.82 -8.25 -4.68
C LEU A 91 1.56 -9.53 -5.09
N SER A 92 2.30 -10.11 -4.15
CA SER A 92 3.05 -11.33 -4.41
C SER A 92 2.15 -12.57 -4.32
N ARG A 93 2.49 -13.62 -5.08
CA ARG A 93 1.74 -14.88 -5.09
C ARG A 93 1.56 -15.50 -3.70
N PRO A 94 2.59 -15.56 -2.81
CA PRO A 94 2.42 -16.09 -1.45
C PRO A 94 1.44 -15.27 -0.62
N VAL A 95 1.46 -13.94 -0.72
CA VAL A 95 0.54 -13.05 0.01
C VAL A 95 -0.88 -13.23 -0.51
N ALA A 96 -1.11 -13.28 -1.83
CA ALA A 96 -2.42 -13.54 -2.42
C ALA A 96 -3.00 -14.88 -1.96
N GLN A 97 -2.16 -15.92 -1.92
CA GLN A 97 -2.53 -17.25 -1.42
C GLN A 97 -2.91 -17.22 0.06
N ALA A 98 -2.12 -16.53 0.89
CA ALA A 98 -2.38 -16.44 2.32
C ALA A 98 -3.68 -15.69 2.64
N VAL A 99 -3.95 -14.59 1.93
CA VAL A 99 -5.19 -13.81 2.06
C VAL A 99 -6.40 -14.65 1.64
N GLU A 100 -6.34 -15.34 0.50
CA GLU A 100 -7.40 -16.23 0.05
C GLU A 100 -7.67 -17.34 1.08
N ALA A 101 -6.63 -18.01 1.56
CA ALA A 101 -6.75 -19.08 2.53
C ALA A 101 -7.38 -18.61 3.86
N ALA A 102 -6.98 -17.43 4.34
CA ALA A 102 -7.56 -16.82 5.54
C ALA A 102 -9.05 -16.49 5.35
N TYR A 103 -9.40 -15.87 4.21
CA TYR A 103 -10.79 -15.53 3.90
C TYR A 103 -11.65 -16.79 3.75
N ALA A 104 -11.18 -17.78 2.99
CA ALA A 104 -11.87 -19.05 2.82
C ALA A 104 -12.12 -19.76 4.15
N SER A 105 -11.13 -19.78 5.03
CA SER A 105 -11.23 -20.37 6.37
C SER A 105 -12.34 -19.69 7.20
N GLY A 106 -12.38 -18.38 7.24
CA GLY A 106 -13.42 -17.62 7.94
C GLY A 106 -14.81 -17.86 7.39
N ALA A 107 -14.96 -17.88 6.06
CA ALA A 107 -16.21 -18.15 5.39
C ALA A 107 -16.73 -19.58 5.64
N GLU A 108 -15.83 -20.57 5.66
CA GLU A 108 -16.17 -21.95 6.00
C GLU A 108 -16.60 -22.11 7.47
N MET A 109 -15.91 -21.45 8.41
CA MET A 109 -16.32 -21.39 9.81
C MET A 109 -17.71 -20.79 10.00
N ALA A 110 -18.00 -19.68 9.33
CA ALA A 110 -19.33 -19.04 9.36
C ALA A 110 -20.42 -19.97 8.79
N ARG A 111 -20.10 -20.70 7.73
CA ARG A 111 -21.00 -21.69 7.14
C ARG A 111 -21.27 -22.83 8.10
N ALA A 112 -20.22 -23.43 8.66
CA ALA A 112 -20.34 -24.54 9.63
C ALA A 112 -21.22 -24.14 10.83
N LEU A 113 -21.02 -22.92 11.36
CA LEU A 113 -21.83 -22.43 12.49
C LEU A 113 -23.32 -22.27 12.14
N ARG A 114 -23.61 -21.83 10.93
CA ARG A 114 -25.02 -21.68 10.46
C ARG A 114 -25.70 -23.04 10.28
N HIS A 115 -25.00 -24.03 9.71
CA HIS A 115 -25.53 -25.38 9.49
C HIS A 115 -25.61 -26.21 10.77
N GLY A 116 -24.66 -26.04 11.71
CA GLY A 116 -24.70 -26.71 13.00
C GLY A 116 -25.92 -26.33 13.87
N LYS A 117 -26.50 -25.14 13.64
CA LYS A 117 -27.76 -24.73 14.27
C LYS A 117 -29.01 -25.34 13.59
N SER A 118 -28.92 -25.76 12.34
CA SER A 118 -30.03 -26.38 11.60
C SER A 118 -30.22 -27.86 11.90
N ALA A 119 -29.21 -28.53 12.49
CA ALA A 119 -29.30 -29.96 12.86
C ALA A 119 -30.21 -30.24 14.05
N CYS A 120 -30.77 -29.21 14.72
CA CYS A 120 -31.68 -29.35 15.85
C CYS A 120 -33.19 -29.28 15.49
N THR A 121 -33.55 -29.14 14.22
CA THR A 121 -34.95 -29.18 13.78
C THR A 121 -35.08 -30.12 12.58
N ASP A 122 -35.61 -31.31 12.87
CA ASP A 122 -35.97 -32.34 11.90
C ASP A 122 -37.16 -31.87 11.04
N GLU A 123 -36.95 -31.12 9.98
CA GLU A 123 -38.00 -31.03 8.92
C GLU A 123 -37.79 -29.94 7.86
N GLU A 124 -36.57 -29.58 7.49
CA GLU A 124 -36.42 -28.89 6.21
C GLU A 124 -35.32 -29.53 5.36
N LYS A 125 -35.75 -30.19 4.26
CA LYS A 125 -34.84 -30.52 3.16
C LYS A 125 -34.04 -29.29 2.77
N PRO A 126 -32.71 -29.37 2.65
CA PRO A 126 -31.90 -28.21 2.29
C PRO A 126 -32.40 -27.66 0.95
N ARG A 127 -33.03 -26.50 0.98
CA ARG A 127 -33.20 -25.68 -0.21
C ARG A 127 -31.85 -25.59 -0.88
N SER A 128 -31.80 -25.77 -2.20
CA SER A 128 -30.62 -25.68 -3.07
C SER A 128 -29.56 -24.76 -2.45
N GLU A 129 -28.66 -25.37 -1.67
CA GLU A 129 -27.66 -24.65 -0.88
C GLU A 129 -26.81 -23.81 -1.81
N ALA A 130 -26.61 -22.58 -1.45
CA ALA A 130 -25.75 -21.69 -2.18
C ALA A 130 -24.39 -22.38 -2.41
N LYS A 131 -24.18 -22.83 -3.65
CA LYS A 131 -22.94 -23.49 -4.09
C LYS A 131 -21.74 -22.56 -3.97
N THR A 132 -21.99 -21.26 -3.79
CA THR A 132 -20.98 -20.21 -3.68
C THR A 132 -20.61 -19.98 -2.21
N LEU A 133 -19.34 -20.08 -1.89
CA LEU A 133 -18.78 -19.78 -0.58
C LEU A 133 -18.54 -18.28 -0.42
N TYR A 134 -17.92 -17.66 -1.42
CA TYR A 134 -17.67 -16.21 -1.53
C TYR A 134 -17.45 -15.82 -2.99
N VAL A 135 -17.31 -14.52 -3.24
CA VAL A 135 -16.95 -13.96 -4.54
C VAL A 135 -15.58 -13.35 -4.48
N LEU A 136 -14.71 -13.70 -5.43
CA LEU A 136 -13.39 -13.13 -5.61
C LEU A 136 -13.42 -12.17 -6.79
N ALA A 137 -12.83 -10.99 -6.63
CA ALA A 137 -12.66 -10.01 -7.70
C ALA A 137 -11.19 -9.61 -7.85
N PHE A 138 -10.72 -9.52 -9.10
CA PHE A 138 -9.46 -8.89 -9.46
C PHE A 138 -9.77 -7.60 -10.21
N ILE A 139 -9.21 -6.51 -9.71
CA ILE A 139 -9.40 -5.16 -10.26
C ILE A 139 -8.02 -4.56 -10.44
N ASP A 140 -7.69 -4.13 -11.64
CA ASP A 140 -6.44 -3.46 -11.99
C ASP A 140 -6.67 -2.48 -13.15
N ASP A 141 -5.68 -1.61 -13.40
CA ASP A 141 -5.77 -0.58 -14.44
C ASP A 141 -5.58 -1.11 -15.86
N ALA A 142 -5.01 -2.30 -16.01
CA ALA A 142 -4.59 -2.83 -17.32
C ALA A 142 -5.67 -3.68 -17.99
N LEU A 143 -6.56 -4.29 -17.21
CA LEU A 143 -7.53 -5.27 -17.70
C LEU A 143 -8.93 -5.03 -17.09
N PRO A 144 -10.01 -5.40 -17.78
CA PRO A 144 -11.36 -5.37 -17.22
C PRO A 144 -11.44 -6.17 -15.91
N PRO A 145 -12.30 -5.78 -14.94
CA PRO A 145 -12.49 -6.51 -13.71
C PRO A 145 -12.86 -7.98 -13.97
N LEU A 146 -12.22 -8.89 -13.24
CA LEU A 146 -12.53 -10.32 -13.27
C LEU A 146 -13.21 -10.72 -11.98
N ILE A 147 -14.46 -11.17 -12.08
CA ILE A 147 -15.28 -11.59 -10.94
C ILE A 147 -15.51 -13.09 -11.01
N LYS A 148 -15.21 -13.81 -9.94
CA LYS A 148 -15.32 -15.26 -9.84
C LYS A 148 -16.10 -15.67 -8.60
N ALA A 149 -17.19 -16.41 -8.77
CA ALA A 149 -17.84 -17.12 -7.69
C ALA A 149 -16.98 -18.32 -7.26
N VAL A 150 -16.60 -18.38 -6.01
CA VAL A 150 -15.79 -19.44 -5.42
C VAL A 150 -16.72 -20.44 -4.75
N PRO A 151 -16.75 -21.71 -5.19
CA PRO A 151 -17.66 -22.69 -4.66
C PRO A 151 -17.26 -23.16 -3.27
N HIS A 152 -18.25 -23.55 -2.47
CA HIS A 152 -18.00 -24.41 -1.33
C HIS A 152 -17.66 -25.83 -1.86
N VAL A 153 -16.61 -26.39 -1.30
CA VAL A 153 -16.18 -27.77 -1.58
C VAL A 153 -15.95 -28.51 -0.28
N PRO A 154 -16.14 -29.86 -0.24
CA PRO A 154 -15.75 -30.70 0.87
C PRO A 154 -14.25 -30.56 1.16
N GLU A 155 -13.83 -30.95 2.34
CA GLU A 155 -12.42 -30.84 2.79
C GLU A 155 -11.42 -31.39 1.77
N LYS A 156 -11.73 -32.57 1.19
CA LYS A 156 -10.90 -33.21 0.16
C LYS A 156 -10.70 -32.36 -1.12
N GLY A 157 -11.62 -31.45 -1.43
CA GLY A 157 -11.54 -30.56 -2.61
C GLY A 157 -10.92 -29.20 -2.35
N ARG A 158 -10.55 -28.87 -1.10
CA ARG A 158 -10.03 -27.55 -0.75
C ARG A 158 -8.70 -27.23 -1.42
N ALA A 159 -7.81 -28.23 -1.51
CA ALA A 159 -6.52 -28.07 -2.17
C ALA A 159 -6.67 -27.81 -3.67
N GLU A 160 -7.57 -28.50 -4.33
CA GLU A 160 -7.88 -28.28 -5.76
C GLU A 160 -8.49 -26.90 -5.99
N ARG A 161 -9.42 -26.48 -5.13
CA ARG A 161 -9.97 -25.12 -5.17
C ARG A 161 -8.89 -24.05 -5.04
N ALA A 162 -8.03 -24.16 -4.05
CA ALA A 162 -6.92 -23.23 -3.84
C ALA A 162 -5.95 -23.21 -5.05
N ALA A 163 -5.61 -24.37 -5.60
CA ALA A 163 -4.78 -24.47 -6.80
C ALA A 163 -5.44 -23.79 -8.03
N ALA A 164 -6.74 -23.99 -8.21
CA ALA A 164 -7.48 -23.32 -9.30
C ALA A 164 -7.51 -21.80 -9.15
N LEU A 165 -7.63 -21.27 -7.93
CA LEU A 165 -7.61 -19.84 -7.67
C LEU A 165 -6.20 -19.25 -7.88
N LEU A 166 -5.16 -19.98 -7.50
CA LEU A 166 -3.78 -19.58 -7.78
C LEU A 166 -3.47 -19.58 -9.28
N ALA A 167 -3.93 -20.58 -10.02
CA ALA A 167 -3.80 -20.60 -11.48
C ALA A 167 -4.52 -19.41 -12.13
N LEU A 168 -5.69 -19.01 -11.60
CA LEU A 168 -6.40 -17.82 -12.04
C LEU A 168 -5.60 -16.55 -11.76
N TYR A 169 -5.01 -16.43 -10.58
CA TYR A 169 -4.11 -15.34 -10.21
C TYR A 169 -2.90 -15.27 -11.17
N ASP A 170 -2.19 -16.39 -11.37
CA ASP A 170 -1.02 -16.46 -12.25
C ASP A 170 -1.38 -16.07 -13.70
N SER A 171 -2.53 -16.52 -14.19
CA SER A 171 -3.06 -16.15 -15.51
C SER A 171 -3.34 -14.64 -15.58
N ARG A 172 -3.95 -14.07 -14.53
CA ARG A 172 -4.25 -12.63 -14.47
C ARG A 172 -2.97 -11.79 -14.47
N VAL A 173 -1.98 -12.13 -13.64
CA VAL A 173 -0.67 -11.46 -13.59
C VAL A 173 0.03 -11.54 -14.94
N SER A 174 0.02 -12.70 -15.59
CA SER A 174 0.64 -12.88 -16.91
C SER A 174 -0.04 -12.01 -17.98
N ALA A 175 -1.36 -11.91 -17.95
CA ALA A 175 -2.11 -11.05 -18.89
C ALA A 175 -1.86 -9.56 -18.61
N GLN A 176 -1.79 -9.16 -17.34
CA GLN A 176 -1.47 -7.79 -16.92
C GLN A 176 -0.07 -7.38 -17.36
N LEU A 177 0.94 -8.25 -17.16
CA LEU A 177 2.31 -8.01 -17.62
C LEU A 177 2.39 -7.83 -19.14
N LYS A 178 1.65 -8.64 -19.90
CA LYS A 178 1.57 -8.48 -21.37
C LYS A 178 0.92 -7.14 -21.76
N ALA A 179 -0.15 -6.75 -21.10
CA ALA A 179 -0.81 -5.48 -21.36
C ALA A 179 0.10 -4.29 -21.03
N ILE A 180 0.81 -4.34 -19.89
CA ILE A 180 1.78 -3.30 -19.50
C ILE A 180 2.95 -3.25 -20.46
N ALA A 181 3.48 -4.40 -20.88
CA ALA A 181 4.60 -4.46 -21.84
C ALA A 181 4.25 -3.90 -23.23
N ALA A 182 2.98 -3.83 -23.59
CA ALA A 182 2.49 -3.21 -24.82
C ALA A 182 2.38 -1.68 -24.73
N LEU A 183 2.47 -1.11 -23.53
CA LEU A 183 2.42 0.34 -23.32
C LEU A 183 3.76 0.99 -23.69
N PRO A 184 3.75 2.28 -24.11
CA PRO A 184 4.99 3.04 -24.28
C PRO A 184 5.83 3.01 -23.00
N VAL A 185 7.14 2.82 -23.13
CA VAL A 185 8.06 2.80 -21.98
C VAL A 185 8.26 4.23 -21.48
N TYR A 186 7.62 4.56 -20.36
CA TYR A 186 7.78 5.86 -19.68
C TYR A 186 8.87 5.84 -18.60
N ARG A 187 9.32 4.64 -18.17
CA ARG A 187 10.28 4.48 -17.08
C ARG A 187 11.30 3.43 -17.46
N HIS A 188 12.57 3.76 -17.24
CA HIS A 188 13.68 2.83 -17.39
C HIS A 188 14.28 2.53 -16.03
N ALA A 189 14.52 1.25 -15.74
CA ALA A 189 15.25 0.81 -14.57
C ALA A 189 16.67 0.41 -15.00
N GLU A 190 17.66 0.83 -14.25
CA GLU A 190 19.05 0.48 -14.45
C GLU A 190 19.68 0.04 -13.14
N LEU A 191 20.38 -1.09 -13.15
CA LEU A 191 21.17 -1.55 -12.01
C LEU A 191 22.58 -0.99 -12.17
N LEU A 192 23.05 -0.28 -11.15
CA LEU A 192 24.42 0.20 -11.09
C LEU A 192 25.25 -0.80 -10.28
N PRO A 193 26.15 -1.60 -10.93
CA PRO A 193 27.02 -2.51 -10.20
C PRO A 193 28.03 -1.72 -9.38
N MET A 194 28.30 -2.17 -8.16
CA MET A 194 29.38 -1.63 -7.32
C MET A 194 30.56 -2.59 -7.37
N ALA A 195 31.77 -2.03 -7.54
CA ALA A 195 33.00 -2.82 -7.57
C ALA A 195 33.39 -3.35 -6.19
N GLU A 196 33.02 -2.64 -5.12
CA GLU A 196 33.35 -2.98 -3.73
C GLU A 196 32.18 -2.62 -2.81
N GLU A 197 32.01 -3.40 -1.74
CA GLU A 197 31.04 -3.12 -0.68
C GLU A 197 31.60 -2.10 0.32
N SER A 198 31.81 -0.87 -0.11
CA SER A 198 32.25 0.21 0.76
C SER A 198 31.26 1.38 0.72
N VAL A 199 31.18 2.13 1.82
CA VAL A 199 30.30 3.31 1.92
C VAL A 199 30.72 4.37 0.90
N SER A 200 32.01 4.56 0.68
CA SER A 200 32.55 5.52 -0.30
C SER A 200 32.18 5.15 -1.73
N THR A 201 32.34 3.87 -2.09
CA THR A 201 31.95 3.38 -3.42
C THR A 201 30.45 3.53 -3.65
N TRP A 202 29.63 3.22 -2.63
CA TRP A 202 28.17 3.41 -2.71
C TRP A 202 27.79 4.89 -2.87
N MET A 203 28.37 5.79 -2.09
CA MET A 203 28.12 7.24 -2.22
C MET A 203 28.52 7.75 -3.60
N GLY A 204 29.68 7.30 -4.12
CA GLY A 204 30.10 7.63 -5.48
C GLY A 204 29.12 7.12 -6.55
N ALA A 205 28.60 5.91 -6.40
CA ALA A 205 27.58 5.36 -7.30
C ALA A 205 26.28 6.16 -7.26
N VAL A 206 25.84 6.63 -6.09
CA VAL A 206 24.67 7.50 -5.95
C VAL A 206 24.90 8.83 -6.70
N THR A 207 26.06 9.47 -6.52
CA THR A 207 26.40 10.72 -7.23
C THR A 207 26.43 10.52 -8.75
N ALA A 208 27.10 9.48 -9.21
CA ALA A 208 27.14 9.14 -10.65
C ALA A 208 25.74 8.85 -11.20
N GLY A 209 24.89 8.16 -10.42
CA GLY A 209 23.50 7.91 -10.78
C GLY A 209 22.70 9.18 -10.94
N VAL A 210 22.82 10.13 -10.01
CA VAL A 210 22.16 11.44 -10.07
C VAL A 210 22.59 12.21 -11.32
N GLN A 211 23.89 12.29 -11.58
CA GLN A 211 24.43 12.97 -12.78
C GLN A 211 23.97 12.33 -14.08
N LYS A 212 23.96 11.00 -14.15
CA LYS A 212 23.50 10.24 -15.31
C LYS A 212 22.01 10.45 -15.57
N LEU A 213 21.18 10.46 -14.53
CA LEU A 213 19.75 10.74 -14.66
C LEU A 213 19.52 12.17 -15.10
N HIS A 214 20.25 13.14 -14.55
CA HIS A 214 20.18 14.52 -15.00
C HIS A 214 20.52 14.64 -16.50
N ALA A 215 21.66 14.10 -16.92
CA ALA A 215 22.09 14.17 -18.31
C ALA A 215 21.09 13.55 -19.31
N ARG A 216 20.32 12.54 -18.88
CA ARG A 216 19.35 11.84 -19.74
C ARG A 216 17.96 12.46 -19.75
N HIS A 217 17.57 13.09 -18.65
CA HIS A 217 16.17 13.48 -18.39
C HIS A 217 16.02 14.96 -18.07
N ALA A 218 17.09 15.75 -18.17
CA ALA A 218 16.99 17.19 -17.99
C ALA A 218 16.09 17.81 -19.07
N MET A 219 15.28 18.75 -18.64
CA MET A 219 14.51 19.64 -19.48
C MET A 219 15.21 20.98 -19.54
N THR A 220 15.07 21.69 -20.65
CA THR A 220 15.62 23.04 -20.78
C THR A 220 14.56 24.07 -20.44
N ASP A 221 14.83 24.95 -19.52
CA ASP A 221 13.96 26.07 -19.24
C ASP A 221 13.95 27.06 -20.39
N ALA A 222 12.78 27.30 -20.96
CA ALA A 222 12.64 28.13 -22.16
C ALA A 222 13.06 29.59 -21.95
N ARG A 223 13.06 30.08 -20.70
CA ARG A 223 13.39 31.46 -20.37
C ARG A 223 14.88 31.68 -20.11
N SER A 224 15.48 30.83 -19.29
CA SER A 224 16.88 30.96 -18.87
C SER A 224 17.86 30.18 -19.76
N GLY A 225 17.37 29.17 -20.51
CA GLY A 225 18.19 28.24 -21.28
C GLY A 225 18.85 27.15 -20.42
N VAL A 226 18.69 27.19 -19.10
CA VAL A 226 19.33 26.26 -18.17
C VAL A 226 18.66 24.89 -18.23
N ALA A 227 19.48 23.85 -18.24
CA ALA A 227 19.04 22.48 -18.12
C ALA A 227 18.74 22.14 -16.65
N TYR A 228 17.54 21.62 -16.38
CA TYR A 228 17.12 21.25 -15.03
C TYR A 228 16.44 19.88 -14.99
N SER A 229 16.50 19.22 -13.85
CA SER A 229 15.74 18.00 -13.57
C SER A 229 15.40 17.90 -12.07
N PHE A 230 14.37 17.10 -11.76
CA PHE A 230 14.02 16.75 -10.39
C PHE A 230 14.32 15.28 -10.16
N GLY A 231 15.02 14.97 -9.08
CA GLY A 231 15.38 13.62 -8.72
C GLY A 231 14.96 13.28 -7.29
N LEU A 232 14.67 12.00 -7.04
CA LEU A 232 14.40 11.45 -5.71
C LEU A 232 15.41 10.34 -5.41
N VAL A 233 16.16 10.49 -4.30
CA VAL A 233 17.00 9.43 -3.76
C VAL A 233 16.31 8.84 -2.54
N ARG A 234 15.88 7.59 -2.63
CA ARG A 234 15.22 6.86 -1.54
C ARG A 234 16.21 5.91 -0.87
N VAL A 235 16.32 5.99 0.44
CA VAL A 235 17.17 5.12 1.25
C VAL A 235 16.40 4.52 2.41
N ALA A 236 16.91 3.41 2.96
CA ALA A 236 16.17 2.60 3.92
C ALA A 236 16.06 3.21 5.33
N ASN A 237 17.01 4.07 5.73
CA ASN A 237 17.03 4.62 7.08
C ASN A 237 17.43 6.11 7.12
N ILE A 238 17.11 6.74 8.25
CA ILE A 238 17.29 8.20 8.44
C ILE A 238 18.75 8.62 8.44
N ALA A 239 19.63 7.87 9.12
CA ALA A 239 21.05 8.21 9.17
C ALA A 239 21.65 8.24 7.77
N THR A 240 21.39 7.21 6.98
CA THR A 240 21.81 7.13 5.58
C THR A 240 21.22 8.26 4.73
N ALA A 241 19.94 8.65 4.96
CA ALA A 241 19.33 9.78 4.24
C ALA A 241 20.07 11.10 4.48
N VAL A 242 20.42 11.36 5.75
CA VAL A 242 21.16 12.57 6.13
C VAL A 242 22.58 12.55 5.53
N ASP A 243 23.27 11.41 5.58
CA ASP A 243 24.64 11.28 5.06
C ASP A 243 24.66 11.43 3.52
N VAL A 244 23.70 10.83 2.81
CA VAL A 244 23.54 11.01 1.35
C VAL A 244 23.26 12.46 1.01
N ALA A 245 22.38 13.12 1.74
CA ALA A 245 22.04 14.52 1.47
C ALA A 245 23.27 15.43 1.66
N ARG A 246 24.05 15.23 2.72
CA ARG A 246 25.31 15.97 2.95
C ARG A 246 26.35 15.70 1.87
N HIS A 247 26.48 14.44 1.47
CA HIS A 247 27.41 14.05 0.41
C HIS A 247 27.03 14.69 -0.92
N LEU A 248 25.76 14.58 -1.34
CA LEU A 248 25.29 15.17 -2.59
C LEU A 248 25.42 16.70 -2.59
N ALA A 249 25.09 17.38 -1.48
CA ALA A 249 25.27 18.83 -1.36
C ALA A 249 26.72 19.29 -1.50
N LYS A 250 27.67 18.43 -1.10
CA LYS A 250 29.12 18.70 -1.23
C LYS A 250 29.62 18.43 -2.66
N GLU A 251 29.27 17.26 -3.21
CA GLU A 251 29.79 16.80 -4.50
C GLU A 251 29.06 17.43 -5.72
N LEU A 252 27.85 17.94 -5.50
CA LEU A 252 27.04 18.59 -6.54
C LEU A 252 26.59 19.98 -6.07
N PRO A 253 27.53 20.96 -5.98
CA PRO A 253 27.21 22.30 -5.46
C PRO A 253 26.14 23.03 -6.31
N GLN A 254 26.03 22.69 -7.60
CA GLN A 254 24.99 23.19 -8.51
C GLN A 254 23.60 22.61 -8.25
N ALA A 255 23.47 21.57 -7.38
CA ALA A 255 22.17 20.96 -7.10
C ALA A 255 21.59 21.47 -5.78
N ARG A 256 20.30 21.73 -5.76
CA ARG A 256 19.53 21.97 -4.53
C ARG A 256 19.15 20.64 -3.90
N VAL A 257 19.69 20.32 -2.74
CA VAL A 257 19.43 19.07 -2.03
C VAL A 257 18.54 19.32 -0.83
N ALA A 258 17.42 18.60 -0.75
CA ALA A 258 16.54 18.60 0.43
C ALA A 258 16.50 17.19 1.03
N CYS A 259 16.66 17.08 2.35
CA CYS A 259 16.49 15.85 3.09
C CYS A 259 15.14 15.86 3.82
N TYR A 260 14.37 14.78 3.66
CA TYR A 260 13.08 14.58 4.32
C TYR A 260 13.04 13.24 5.04
N HIS A 261 12.68 13.24 6.33
CA HIS A 261 12.56 12.03 7.12
C HIS A 261 11.59 12.20 8.31
N ALA A 262 11.18 11.07 8.90
CA ALA A 262 10.16 11.03 9.95
C ALA A 262 10.55 11.73 11.25
N ASN A 263 11.86 11.86 11.54
CA ASN A 263 12.38 12.52 12.76
C ASN A 263 12.52 14.03 12.62
N ASP A 264 12.10 14.63 11.50
CA ASP A 264 12.02 16.09 11.41
C ASP A 264 11.05 16.64 12.46
N TRP A 265 11.36 17.79 13.03
CA TRP A 265 10.44 18.47 13.93
C TRP A 265 9.11 18.73 13.23
N HIS A 266 7.99 18.49 13.93
CA HIS A 266 6.66 18.56 13.34
C HIS A 266 6.38 19.80 12.50
N ILE A 267 6.82 20.98 12.97
CA ILE A 267 6.64 22.25 12.26
C ILE A 267 7.49 22.25 10.98
N ALA A 268 8.77 21.89 11.06
CA ALA A 268 9.66 21.84 9.90
C ALA A 268 9.19 20.78 8.88
N ARG A 269 8.75 19.64 9.37
CA ARG A 269 8.16 18.58 8.54
C ARG A 269 6.93 19.06 7.80
N PHE A 270 6.01 19.73 8.49
CA PHE A 270 4.80 20.29 7.87
C PHE A 270 5.11 21.29 6.75
N HIS A 271 6.09 22.19 6.96
CA HIS A 271 6.52 23.12 5.91
C HIS A 271 7.19 22.41 4.73
N LYS A 272 8.06 21.41 5.00
CA LYS A 272 8.67 20.59 3.95
C LYS A 272 7.61 19.82 3.14
N GLU A 273 6.66 19.18 3.82
CA GLU A 273 5.56 18.45 3.16
C GLU A 273 4.74 19.37 2.27
N LYS A 274 4.28 20.50 2.79
CA LYS A 274 3.54 21.48 1.99
C LYS A 274 4.33 21.96 0.77
N ARG A 275 5.63 22.20 0.95
CA ARG A 275 6.50 22.63 -0.15
C ARG A 275 6.68 21.54 -1.19
N LEU A 276 6.89 20.29 -0.76
CA LEU A 276 7.01 19.15 -1.65
C LEU A 276 5.70 18.86 -2.39
N ASP A 277 4.56 18.92 -1.71
CA ASP A 277 3.24 18.74 -2.32
C ASP A 277 3.02 19.78 -3.42
N PHE A 278 3.38 21.02 -3.17
CA PHE A 278 3.30 22.09 -4.16
C PHE A 278 4.21 21.84 -5.36
N LEU A 279 5.49 21.52 -5.13
CA LEU A 279 6.47 21.27 -6.19
C LEU A 279 6.20 20.00 -7.00
N LEU A 280 5.67 18.96 -6.35
CA LEU A 280 5.39 17.66 -6.97
C LEU A 280 3.93 17.51 -7.42
N SER A 281 3.12 18.56 -7.28
CA SER A 281 1.72 18.56 -7.75
C SER A 281 1.67 18.30 -9.25
N ARG A 282 1.03 17.20 -9.62
CA ARG A 282 0.84 16.81 -11.02
C ARG A 282 -0.34 17.52 -11.70
N ALA A 283 -1.12 18.29 -10.94
CA ALA A 283 -2.34 18.90 -11.43
C ALA A 283 -2.10 19.93 -12.53
N GLU A 284 -0.96 20.63 -12.50
CA GLU A 284 -0.62 21.70 -13.44
C GLU A 284 0.57 21.39 -14.35
N GLY A 285 1.16 20.18 -14.20
CA GLY A 285 2.31 19.73 -14.98
C GLY A 285 3.63 20.47 -14.65
N ASP A 286 4.66 20.24 -15.47
CA ASP A 286 6.02 20.75 -15.24
C ASP A 286 6.12 22.28 -15.25
N ARG A 287 5.20 22.95 -15.94
CA ARG A 287 5.16 24.43 -16.00
C ARG A 287 4.94 25.08 -14.64
N HIS A 288 4.22 24.41 -13.76
CA HIS A 288 3.97 24.87 -12.40
C HIS A 288 5.26 24.96 -11.57
N ILE A 289 6.14 23.97 -11.70
CA ILE A 289 7.38 23.88 -10.95
C ILE A 289 8.33 25.03 -11.31
N VAL A 290 8.52 25.29 -12.60
CA VAL A 290 9.41 26.37 -13.08
C VAL A 290 8.83 27.77 -12.89
N ALA A 291 7.54 27.89 -12.63
CA ALA A 291 6.89 29.14 -12.28
C ALA A 291 7.07 29.54 -10.81
N ASP A 292 7.50 28.58 -9.94
CA ASP A 292 7.80 28.86 -8.55
C ASP A 292 8.94 29.87 -8.41
N HIS A 293 8.75 30.88 -7.55
CA HIS A 293 9.67 32.02 -7.46
C HIS A 293 11.07 31.64 -6.96
N GLU A 294 11.20 30.66 -6.06
CA GLU A 294 12.53 30.19 -5.57
C GLU A 294 13.26 29.39 -6.63
N ILE A 295 12.54 28.51 -7.33
CA ILE A 295 13.08 27.73 -8.44
C ILE A 295 13.45 28.66 -9.59
N ARG A 296 12.59 29.65 -9.87
CA ARG A 296 12.88 30.67 -10.90
C ARG A 296 14.13 31.47 -10.59
N ALA A 297 14.28 31.96 -9.35
CA ALA A 297 15.49 32.67 -8.93
C ALA A 297 16.74 31.80 -9.10
N PHE A 298 16.68 30.53 -8.73
CA PHE A 298 17.78 29.59 -8.91
C PHE A 298 18.16 29.37 -10.37
N LEU A 299 17.16 29.20 -11.25
CA LEU A 299 17.42 29.04 -12.70
C LEU A 299 17.99 30.32 -13.33
N ASP A 300 17.51 31.47 -12.91
CA ASP A 300 18.02 32.76 -13.41
C ASP A 300 19.47 33.03 -12.90
N GLU A 301 19.80 32.63 -11.64
CA GLU A 301 21.16 32.69 -11.09
C GLU A 301 22.13 31.76 -11.85
N ALA A 302 21.73 30.49 -12.07
CA ALA A 302 22.53 29.52 -12.84
C ALA A 302 22.79 30.01 -14.27
N ALA A 303 21.84 30.66 -14.92
CA ALA A 303 22.02 31.25 -16.26
C ALA A 303 23.05 32.39 -16.29
N HIS A 304 23.28 33.05 -15.16
CA HIS A 304 24.30 34.10 -15.04
C HIS A 304 25.70 33.53 -14.83
N GLU A 305 25.82 32.37 -14.17
CA GLU A 305 27.11 31.71 -13.93
C GLU A 305 27.65 31.02 -15.18
N GLU A 306 26.76 30.61 -16.10
CA GLU A 306 27.16 29.97 -17.39
C GLU A 306 27.53 30.97 -18.51
N ARG A 307 27.38 32.29 -18.28
CA ARG A 307 27.76 33.37 -19.21
C ARG A 307 29.11 33.96 -18.86
#